data_6157b9415bd2712e153e19d70e6d57de
#
_entry.id   6157b9415bd2712e153e19d70e6d57de
#
_cell.length_a   1.000
_cell.length_b   1.000
_cell.length_c   1.000
_cell.angle_alpha   90.00
_cell.angle_beta   90.00
_cell.angle_gamma   90.00
#
_symmetry.space_group_name_H-M   'P 1'
#
loop_
_entity.id
_entity.type
_entity.pdbx_description
1 polymer ?
#
loop_
_entity_poly.entity_id
_entity_poly.type
_entity_poly.pdbx_seq_one_letter_code
_entity_poly.pdbx_strand_id
1 'polypeptide(L)'
;AIRQGKFPKGTKETLLKQAHSKNPTTRFLATLQLAGQNHEGMPAVLASVLAANSHDRWTRAAVFSAAENAATDLLDQLATNPQQAQADTLKSLGRIIGKGRPQQELLSILQRHFGAKTPWPIASQIALLTGLADGVHGRNFSGTGKTTILMLPKGQPEALANTDGIFIAARKSARDK
;
A
#
# COMPACT_ATOMS: atom_id res chain seq x y z
N ALA A 1 -3.29 -20.40 12.18
CA ALA A 1 -4.61 -19.94 11.76
C ALA A 1 -5.25 -19.21 12.93
N ILE A 2 -5.28 -17.87 12.93
CA ILE A 2 -6.00 -17.06 13.91
C ILE A 2 -7.48 -17.24 13.59
N ARG A 3 -8.25 -17.82 14.53
CA ARG A 3 -9.69 -17.99 14.39
C ARG A 3 -10.33 -16.61 14.20
N GLN A 4 -11.05 -16.43 13.11
CA GLN A 4 -11.96 -15.29 12.89
C GLN A 4 -13.12 -15.42 13.88
N GLY A 5 -12.93 -14.93 15.09
CA GLY A 5 -13.98 -14.85 16.13
C GLY A 5 -14.58 -13.45 16.13
N LYS A 6 -15.91 -13.35 16.16
CA LYS A 6 -16.57 -12.07 16.41
C LYS A 6 -16.16 -11.57 17.80
N PHE A 7 -15.61 -10.37 17.87
CA PHE A 7 -15.30 -9.75 19.16
C PHE A 7 -16.57 -9.49 19.98
N PRO A 8 -16.48 -9.55 21.32
CA PRO A 8 -17.52 -9.02 22.19
C PRO A 8 -17.85 -7.56 21.86
N LYS A 9 -19.09 -7.15 22.10
CA LYS A 9 -19.50 -5.73 21.97
C LYS A 9 -18.53 -4.82 22.74
N GLY A 10 -18.07 -3.74 22.15
CA GLY A 10 -17.15 -2.78 22.76
C GLY A 10 -15.65 -3.09 22.60
N THR A 11 -15.26 -4.29 22.18
CA THR A 11 -13.85 -4.63 21.96
C THR A 11 -13.28 -3.87 20.78
N LYS A 12 -14.07 -3.68 19.73
CA LYS A 12 -13.67 -2.95 18.52
C LYS A 12 -13.32 -1.49 18.85
N GLU A 13 -14.19 -0.78 19.52
CA GLU A 13 -14.00 0.62 19.91
C GLU A 13 -12.76 0.77 20.82
N THR A 14 -12.57 -0.19 21.72
CA THR A 14 -11.38 -0.23 22.58
C THR A 14 -10.10 -0.42 21.76
N LEU A 15 -10.08 -1.34 20.79
CA LEU A 15 -8.94 -1.57 19.91
C LEU A 15 -8.65 -0.35 19.03
N LEU A 16 -9.67 0.30 18.48
CA LEU A 16 -9.51 1.53 17.72
C LEU A 16 -8.85 2.63 18.55
N LYS A 17 -9.31 2.82 19.79
CA LYS A 17 -8.69 3.78 20.71
C LYS A 17 -7.25 3.39 21.05
N GLN A 18 -6.99 2.11 21.29
CA GLN A 18 -5.65 1.61 21.61
C GLN A 18 -4.69 1.69 20.41
N ALA A 19 -5.17 1.57 19.17
CA ALA A 19 -4.38 1.75 17.96
C ALA A 19 -3.84 3.18 17.80
N HIS A 20 -4.41 4.16 18.47
CA HIS A 20 -3.93 5.53 18.58
C HIS A 20 -3.20 5.84 19.90
N SER A 21 -2.86 4.82 20.68
CA SER A 21 -2.14 4.97 21.96
C SER A 21 -0.77 5.64 21.74
N LYS A 22 -0.36 6.48 22.69
CA LYS A 22 1.00 7.04 22.76
C LYS A 22 2.03 5.95 23.07
N ASN A 23 1.62 4.86 23.74
CA ASN A 23 2.49 3.71 24.02
C ASN A 23 2.66 2.87 22.73
N PRO A 24 3.89 2.72 22.19
CA PRO A 24 4.13 2.02 20.94
C PRO A 24 3.77 0.53 21.02
N THR A 25 3.97 -0.14 22.15
CA THR A 25 3.62 -1.55 22.32
C THR A 25 2.11 -1.76 22.28
N THR A 26 1.35 -0.92 23.00
CA THR A 26 -0.12 -0.96 22.99
C THR A 26 -0.65 -0.70 21.59
N ARG A 27 -0.12 0.30 20.91
CA ARG A 27 -0.49 0.65 19.51
C ARG A 27 -0.21 -0.49 18.56
N PHE A 28 0.99 -1.08 18.61
CA PHE A 28 1.39 -2.22 17.80
C PHE A 28 0.44 -3.41 17.98
N LEU A 29 0.22 -3.84 19.23
CA LEU A 29 -0.64 -4.99 19.54
C LEU A 29 -2.09 -4.76 19.13
N ALA A 30 -2.64 -3.57 19.38
CA ALA A 30 -4.00 -3.22 18.98
C ALA A 30 -4.15 -3.23 17.46
N THR A 31 -3.16 -2.67 16.73
CA THR A 31 -3.16 -2.67 15.25
C THR A 31 -3.11 -4.08 14.70
N LEU A 32 -2.28 -4.96 15.26
CA LEU A 32 -2.25 -6.38 14.88
C LEU A 32 -3.55 -7.11 15.15
N GLN A 33 -4.21 -6.82 16.26
CA GLN A 33 -5.52 -7.43 16.58
C GLN A 33 -6.61 -6.94 15.63
N LEU A 34 -6.55 -5.70 15.16
CA LEU A 34 -7.42 -5.18 14.11
C LEU A 34 -7.23 -5.91 12.77
N ALA A 35 -6.03 -6.43 12.49
CA ALA A 35 -5.69 -7.15 11.26
C ALA A 35 -6.58 -8.36 10.97
N GLY A 36 -7.02 -9.05 12.02
CA GLY A 36 -7.90 -10.22 11.90
C GLY A 36 -9.35 -9.88 11.59
N GLN A 37 -9.69 -8.60 11.49
CA GLN A 37 -11.05 -8.11 11.36
C GLN A 37 -11.27 -7.49 9.97
N ASN A 38 -11.97 -8.20 9.12
CA ASN A 38 -12.40 -7.64 7.85
C ASN A 38 -13.69 -6.82 8.08
N HIS A 39 -13.56 -5.51 8.34
CA HIS A 39 -14.71 -4.65 8.54
C HIS A 39 -14.60 -3.35 7.73
N GLU A 40 -15.75 -2.83 7.37
CA GLU A 40 -15.91 -1.52 6.75
C GLU A 40 -15.26 -0.43 7.64
N GLY A 41 -14.48 0.48 7.03
CA GLY A 41 -13.75 1.53 7.74
C GLY A 41 -12.35 1.14 8.24
N MET A 42 -11.92 -0.14 8.18
CA MET A 42 -10.56 -0.53 8.54
C MET A 42 -9.47 0.24 7.76
N PRO A 43 -9.56 0.42 6.44
CA PRO A 43 -8.55 1.16 5.69
C PRO A 43 -8.35 2.59 6.20
N ALA A 44 -9.44 3.28 6.55
CA ALA A 44 -9.37 4.63 7.10
C ALA A 44 -8.67 4.68 8.47
N VAL A 45 -8.94 3.70 9.33
CA VAL A 45 -8.25 3.58 10.62
C VAL A 45 -6.77 3.31 10.43
N LEU A 46 -6.41 2.37 9.57
CA LEU A 46 -5.02 2.04 9.28
C LEU A 46 -4.27 3.23 8.66
N ALA A 47 -4.91 3.98 7.76
CA ALA A 47 -4.35 5.22 7.21
C ALA A 47 -4.08 6.27 8.30
N SER A 48 -5.03 6.45 9.22
CA SER A 48 -4.90 7.37 10.36
C SER A 48 -3.77 6.96 11.32
N VAL A 49 -3.65 5.65 11.61
CA VAL A 49 -2.55 5.12 12.45
C VAL A 49 -1.20 5.35 11.77
N LEU A 50 -1.09 5.13 10.44
CA LEU A 50 0.11 5.41 9.67
C LEU A 50 0.47 6.90 9.68
N ALA A 51 -0.50 7.78 9.44
CA ALA A 51 -0.28 9.23 9.41
C ALA A 51 0.27 9.74 10.75
N ALA A 52 -0.31 9.28 11.87
CA ALA A 52 0.10 9.67 13.20
C ALA A 52 1.47 9.09 13.65
N ASN A 53 1.92 7.99 13.04
CA ASN A 53 3.07 7.21 13.50
C ASN A 53 4.00 6.77 12.37
N SER A 54 4.15 7.60 11.36
CA SER A 54 4.87 7.28 10.12
C SER A 54 6.34 6.87 10.33
N HIS A 55 6.99 7.36 11.40
CA HIS A 55 8.38 7.04 11.73
C HIS A 55 8.55 5.75 12.54
N ASP A 56 7.47 5.22 13.14
CA ASP A 56 7.53 4.00 13.94
C ASP A 56 7.47 2.76 13.02
N ARG A 57 8.63 2.10 12.86
CA ARG A 57 8.77 0.90 12.03
C ARG A 57 7.85 -0.25 12.45
N TRP A 58 7.60 -0.39 13.76
CA TRP A 58 6.78 -1.47 14.28
C TRP A 58 5.30 -1.23 14.00
N THR A 59 4.84 0.01 14.20
CA THR A 59 3.47 0.40 13.82
C THR A 59 3.25 0.21 12.32
N ARG A 60 4.20 0.61 11.46
CA ARG A 60 4.11 0.35 10.01
C ARG A 60 4.01 -1.14 9.71
N ALA A 61 4.86 -1.97 10.33
CA ALA A 61 4.82 -3.43 10.13
C ALA A 61 3.47 -4.02 10.55
N ALA A 62 2.91 -3.59 11.68
CA ALA A 62 1.59 -4.00 12.14
C ALA A 62 0.48 -3.60 11.14
N VAL A 63 0.50 -2.35 10.66
CA VAL A 63 -0.46 -1.86 9.67
C VAL A 63 -0.38 -2.66 8.38
N PHE A 64 0.83 -2.93 7.87
CA PHE A 64 0.99 -3.70 6.63
C PHE A 64 0.54 -5.16 6.79
N SER A 65 0.79 -5.77 7.94
CA SER A 65 0.25 -7.10 8.26
C SER A 65 -1.29 -7.08 8.33
N ALA A 66 -1.86 -6.01 8.88
CA ALA A 66 -3.30 -5.79 8.93
C ALA A 66 -3.93 -5.55 7.55
N ALA A 67 -3.20 -4.87 6.68
CA ALA A 67 -3.69 -4.40 5.39
C ALA A 67 -3.56 -5.42 4.25
N GLU A 68 -3.03 -6.65 4.48
CA GLU A 68 -2.75 -7.59 3.39
C GLU A 68 -3.95 -7.78 2.44
N ASN A 69 -5.16 -7.92 2.99
CA ASN A 69 -6.38 -8.06 2.21
C ASN A 69 -7.02 -6.71 1.79
N ALA A 70 -6.70 -5.62 2.47
CA ALA A 70 -7.28 -4.29 2.28
C ALA A 70 -6.25 -3.28 1.73
N ALA A 71 -5.15 -3.77 1.12
CA ALA A 71 -4.04 -2.93 0.71
C ALA A 71 -4.42 -1.90 -0.35
N THR A 72 -5.31 -2.26 -1.28
CA THR A 72 -5.82 -1.34 -2.30
C THR A 72 -6.68 -0.24 -1.67
N ASP A 73 -7.58 -0.63 -0.77
CA ASP A 73 -8.45 0.33 -0.09
C ASP A 73 -7.64 1.27 0.84
N LEU A 74 -6.59 0.74 1.48
CA LEU A 74 -5.66 1.56 2.25
C LEU A 74 -4.92 2.56 1.35
N LEU A 75 -4.50 2.16 0.14
CA LEU A 75 -3.89 3.06 -0.82
C LEU A 75 -4.86 4.18 -1.24
N ASP A 76 -6.13 3.83 -1.50
CA ASP A 76 -7.18 4.80 -1.82
C ASP A 76 -7.41 5.79 -0.66
N GLN A 77 -7.40 5.33 0.58
CA GLN A 77 -7.50 6.20 1.76
C GLN A 77 -6.29 7.13 1.91
N LEU A 78 -5.07 6.64 1.69
CA LEU A 78 -3.87 7.48 1.72
C LEU A 78 -3.88 8.52 0.60
N ALA A 79 -4.51 8.23 -0.55
CA ALA A 79 -4.66 9.16 -1.66
C ALA A 79 -5.56 10.37 -1.35
N THR A 80 -6.40 10.27 -0.33
CA THR A 80 -7.21 11.43 0.12
C THR A 80 -6.36 12.52 0.80
N ASN A 81 -5.20 12.16 1.34
CA ASN A 81 -4.24 13.09 1.92
C ASN A 81 -2.79 12.71 1.56
N PRO A 82 -2.40 12.90 0.29
CA PRO A 82 -1.16 12.36 -0.27
C PRO A 82 0.11 12.94 0.35
N GLN A 83 0.03 14.14 0.95
CA GLN A 83 1.17 14.78 1.61
C GLN A 83 1.59 14.06 2.91
N GLN A 84 0.70 13.30 3.52
CA GLN A 84 0.98 12.54 4.74
C GLN A 84 1.56 11.15 4.45
N ALA A 85 1.47 10.69 3.20
CA ALA A 85 1.96 9.37 2.81
C ALA A 85 3.46 9.42 2.49
N GLN A 86 4.26 8.81 3.35
CA GLN A 86 5.71 8.71 3.14
C GLN A 86 6.03 7.76 1.97
N ALA A 87 7.09 8.07 1.22
CA ALA A 87 7.56 7.27 0.08
C ALA A 87 7.81 5.79 0.46
N ASP A 88 8.45 5.54 1.61
CA ASP A 88 8.71 4.18 2.10
C ASP A 88 7.43 3.40 2.42
N THR A 89 6.41 4.09 2.92
CA THR A 89 5.07 3.53 3.15
C THR A 89 4.44 3.11 1.83
N LEU A 90 4.47 3.99 0.83
CA LEU A 90 3.91 3.71 -0.49
C LEU A 90 4.66 2.60 -1.21
N LYS A 91 5.99 2.55 -1.11
CA LYS A 91 6.80 1.45 -1.65
C LYS A 91 6.42 0.11 -1.02
N SER A 92 6.29 0.07 0.30
CA SER A 92 5.93 -1.15 1.03
C SER A 92 4.52 -1.61 0.67
N LEU A 93 3.57 -0.69 0.60
CA LEU A 93 2.19 -0.96 0.21
C LEU A 93 2.09 -1.44 -1.24
N GLY A 94 2.81 -0.78 -2.15
CA GLY A 94 2.93 -1.20 -3.55
C GLY A 94 3.44 -2.63 -3.66
N ARG A 95 4.45 -3.03 -2.86
CA ARG A 95 4.97 -4.39 -2.84
C ARG A 95 3.93 -5.42 -2.40
N ILE A 96 3.13 -5.11 -1.38
CA ILE A 96 2.04 -5.98 -0.92
C ILE A 96 1.00 -6.15 -2.03
N ILE A 97 0.55 -5.05 -2.61
CA ILE A 97 -0.42 -5.03 -3.72
C ILE A 97 0.15 -5.81 -4.92
N GLY A 98 1.37 -5.49 -5.34
CA GLY A 98 2.04 -6.15 -6.45
C GLY A 98 2.16 -7.65 -6.25
N LYS A 99 2.40 -8.14 -5.04
CA LYS A 99 2.48 -9.55 -4.70
C LYS A 99 1.12 -10.23 -4.66
N GLY A 100 0.10 -9.57 -4.15
CA GLY A 100 -1.19 -10.22 -3.80
C GLY A 100 -2.29 -10.09 -4.85
N ARG A 101 -2.23 -9.10 -5.78
CA ARG A 101 -3.35 -8.77 -6.66
C ARG A 101 -3.20 -9.32 -8.08
N PRO A 102 -4.29 -9.74 -8.73
CA PRO A 102 -4.26 -10.16 -10.13
C PRO A 102 -3.91 -9.00 -11.06
N GLN A 103 -3.41 -9.32 -12.26
CA GLN A 103 -2.94 -8.33 -13.23
C GLN A 103 -4.01 -7.28 -13.58
N GLN A 104 -5.26 -7.68 -13.70
CA GLN A 104 -6.37 -6.80 -14.06
C GLN A 104 -6.63 -5.72 -12.99
N GLU A 105 -6.50 -6.10 -11.71
CA GLU A 105 -6.60 -5.16 -10.59
C GLU A 105 -5.39 -4.21 -10.55
N LEU A 106 -4.18 -4.71 -10.85
CA LEU A 106 -2.99 -3.87 -10.95
C LEU A 106 -3.12 -2.81 -12.04
N LEU A 107 -3.69 -3.14 -13.20
CA LEU A 107 -3.96 -2.16 -14.26
C LEU A 107 -4.94 -1.09 -13.79
N SER A 108 -6.01 -1.47 -13.09
CA SER A 108 -6.96 -0.52 -12.51
C SER A 108 -6.30 0.42 -11.49
N ILE A 109 -5.39 -0.10 -10.66
CA ILE A 109 -4.61 0.69 -9.71
C ILE A 109 -3.69 1.67 -10.44
N LEU A 110 -3.00 1.22 -11.50
CA LEU A 110 -2.14 2.08 -12.31
C LEU A 110 -2.95 3.23 -12.94
N GLN A 111 -4.10 2.94 -13.54
CA GLN A 111 -4.97 3.96 -14.12
C GLN A 111 -5.43 4.99 -13.09
N ARG A 112 -5.81 4.54 -11.88
CA ARG A 112 -6.34 5.39 -10.82
C ARG A 112 -5.27 6.28 -10.17
N HIS A 113 -4.10 5.71 -9.92
CA HIS A 113 -3.06 6.38 -9.12
C HIS A 113 -1.93 7.01 -9.95
N PHE A 114 -1.84 6.72 -11.25
CA PHE A 114 -0.81 7.28 -12.14
C PHE A 114 -1.39 8.01 -13.35
N GLY A 115 -2.70 8.15 -13.42
CA GLY A 115 -3.39 8.91 -14.46
C GLY A 115 -3.08 10.42 -14.41
N ALA A 116 -3.60 11.17 -15.37
CA ALA A 116 -3.35 12.62 -15.50
C ALA A 116 -3.78 13.44 -14.26
N LYS A 117 -4.69 12.91 -13.46
CA LYS A 117 -5.21 13.54 -12.22
C LYS A 117 -4.69 12.83 -10.97
N THR A 118 -3.49 12.27 -11.02
CA THR A 118 -2.91 11.59 -9.85
C THR A 118 -2.79 12.56 -8.66
N PRO A 119 -3.18 12.13 -7.45
CA PRO A 119 -3.01 12.98 -6.27
C PRO A 119 -1.56 12.98 -5.76
N TRP A 120 -0.72 12.06 -6.25
CA TRP A 120 0.59 11.80 -5.68
C TRP A 120 1.69 12.73 -6.22
N PRO A 121 2.57 13.27 -5.35
CA PRO A 121 3.85 13.83 -5.76
C PRO A 121 4.70 12.82 -6.53
N ILE A 122 5.56 13.28 -7.43
CA ILE A 122 6.42 12.42 -8.26
C ILE A 122 7.23 11.41 -7.44
N ALA A 123 7.83 11.83 -6.33
CA ALA A 123 8.58 10.93 -5.45
C ALA A 123 7.72 9.78 -4.90
N SER A 124 6.46 10.08 -4.55
CA SER A 124 5.47 9.10 -4.08
C SER A 124 5.06 8.14 -5.19
N GLN A 125 4.88 8.65 -6.42
CA GLN A 125 4.59 7.82 -7.59
C GLN A 125 5.73 6.85 -7.88
N ILE A 126 6.98 7.32 -7.87
CA ILE A 126 8.18 6.47 -8.07
C ILE A 126 8.23 5.38 -7.01
N ALA A 127 8.02 5.73 -5.74
CA ALA A 127 8.05 4.77 -4.64
C ALA A 127 6.96 3.70 -4.78
N LEU A 128 5.73 4.10 -5.08
CA LEU A 128 4.60 3.19 -5.28
C LEU A 128 4.85 2.26 -6.47
N LEU A 129 5.28 2.81 -7.62
CA LEU A 129 5.57 2.04 -8.83
C LEU A 129 6.71 1.03 -8.59
N THR A 130 7.78 1.45 -7.90
CA THR A 130 8.88 0.58 -7.52
C THR A 130 8.39 -0.57 -6.64
N GLY A 131 7.55 -0.27 -5.65
CA GLY A 131 6.96 -1.29 -4.79
C GLY A 131 6.08 -2.28 -5.57
N LEU A 132 5.22 -1.80 -6.46
CA LEU A 132 4.40 -2.65 -7.33
C LEU A 132 5.27 -3.58 -8.18
N ALA A 133 6.32 -3.07 -8.80
CA ALA A 133 7.27 -3.84 -9.60
C ALA A 133 8.00 -4.91 -8.75
N ASP A 134 8.50 -4.53 -7.57
CA ASP A 134 9.15 -5.46 -6.61
C ASP A 134 8.19 -6.59 -6.20
N GLY A 135 6.91 -6.27 -5.96
CA GLY A 135 5.89 -7.24 -5.59
C GLY A 135 5.56 -8.22 -6.71
N VAL A 136 5.39 -7.72 -7.92
CA VAL A 136 5.15 -8.56 -9.12
C VAL A 136 6.36 -9.45 -9.42
N HIS A 137 7.58 -8.90 -9.34
CA HIS A 137 8.81 -9.66 -9.54
C HIS A 137 8.95 -10.79 -8.53
N GLY A 138 8.68 -10.54 -7.26
CA GLY A 138 8.72 -11.54 -6.20
C GLY A 138 7.78 -12.73 -6.39
N ARG A 139 6.67 -12.57 -7.13
CA ARG A 139 5.78 -13.69 -7.51
C ARG A 139 6.43 -14.65 -8.51
N ASN A 140 7.20 -14.11 -9.43
CA ASN A 140 7.76 -14.89 -10.54
C ASN A 140 8.97 -15.75 -10.13
N PHE A 141 9.57 -15.48 -8.97
CA PHE A 141 10.68 -16.27 -8.42
C PHE A 141 10.23 -17.58 -7.78
N SER A 142 8.96 -17.76 -7.47
CA SER A 142 8.45 -18.97 -6.82
C SER A 142 8.01 -20.09 -7.78
N GLY A 143 8.22 -19.95 -9.09
CA GLY A 143 7.89 -21.01 -10.05
C GLY A 143 8.06 -20.59 -11.51
N THR A 144 8.99 -21.28 -12.19
CA THR A 144 9.19 -21.28 -13.64
C THR A 144 9.45 -19.94 -14.34
N GLY A 145 10.61 -19.40 -14.15
CA GLY A 145 11.56 -18.84 -15.11
C GLY A 145 11.13 -17.91 -16.26
N LYS A 146 9.96 -17.30 -16.27
CA LYS A 146 9.64 -16.25 -17.23
C LYS A 146 9.28 -14.97 -16.50
N THR A 147 10.23 -14.05 -16.46
CA THR A 147 10.06 -12.68 -15.99
C THR A 147 9.00 -12.00 -16.86
N THR A 148 7.77 -12.06 -16.43
CA THR A 148 6.74 -11.19 -17.01
C THR A 148 6.89 -9.85 -16.31
N ILE A 149 7.82 -9.03 -16.77
CA ILE A 149 7.74 -7.58 -16.62
C ILE A 149 6.29 -7.23 -16.96
N LEU A 150 5.65 -6.32 -16.24
CA LEU A 150 4.31 -5.82 -16.52
C LEU A 150 4.09 -5.72 -18.03
N MET A 151 3.78 -6.84 -18.68
CA MET A 151 3.39 -6.87 -20.08
C MET A 151 1.94 -6.39 -20.06
N LEU A 152 1.81 -5.09 -20.32
CA LEU A 152 0.51 -4.52 -20.58
C LEU A 152 -0.11 -5.23 -21.78
N PRO A 153 -1.40 -5.54 -21.72
CA PRO A 153 -2.11 -6.05 -22.87
C PRO A 153 -1.86 -5.09 -24.05
N LYS A 154 -1.50 -5.62 -25.22
CA LYS A 154 -1.42 -4.85 -26.45
C LYS A 154 -2.78 -4.13 -26.61
N GLY A 155 -2.78 -2.80 -26.52
CA GLY A 155 -3.98 -1.99 -26.71
C GLY A 155 -4.41 -1.08 -25.57
N GLN A 156 -3.64 -0.96 -24.47
CA GLN A 156 -3.90 0.05 -23.43
C GLN A 156 -2.69 0.99 -23.23
N PRO A 157 -2.26 1.75 -24.25
CA PRO A 157 -1.14 2.68 -24.11
C PRO A 157 -1.44 3.84 -23.17
N GLU A 158 -2.72 4.24 -23.01
CA GLU A 158 -3.10 5.40 -22.19
C GLU A 158 -2.87 5.19 -20.69
N ALA A 159 -2.98 3.97 -20.19
CA ALA A 159 -2.70 3.68 -18.77
C ALA A 159 -1.23 3.90 -18.41
N LEU A 160 -0.33 3.89 -19.40
CA LEU A 160 1.12 4.11 -19.24
C LEU A 160 1.64 5.40 -19.83
N ALA A 161 0.84 6.14 -20.59
CA ALA A 161 1.31 7.38 -21.23
C ALA A 161 1.90 8.37 -20.19
N ASN A 162 1.41 8.32 -18.95
CA ASN A 162 1.93 9.14 -17.85
C ASN A 162 3.11 8.49 -17.10
N THR A 163 3.35 7.17 -17.24
CA THR A 163 4.50 6.53 -16.59
C THR A 163 5.81 6.86 -17.26
N ASP A 164 5.83 7.19 -18.55
CA ASP A 164 7.05 7.65 -19.25
C ASP A 164 7.59 8.92 -18.58
N GLY A 165 6.74 9.87 -18.23
CA GLY A 165 7.12 11.06 -17.47
C GLY A 165 7.75 10.73 -16.12
N ILE A 166 7.24 9.71 -15.43
CA ILE A 166 7.76 9.24 -14.13
C ILE A 166 9.15 8.62 -14.32
N PHE A 167 9.34 7.79 -15.36
CA PHE A 167 10.64 7.19 -15.65
C PHE A 167 11.69 8.23 -16.07
N ILE A 168 11.30 9.25 -16.84
CA ILE A 168 12.17 10.38 -17.20
C ILE A 168 12.58 11.16 -15.95
N ALA A 169 11.62 11.48 -15.06
CA ALA A 169 11.88 12.18 -13.81
C ALA A 169 12.77 11.36 -12.87
N ALA A 170 12.55 10.04 -12.77
CA ALA A 170 13.37 9.14 -11.97
C ALA A 170 14.82 9.08 -12.48
N ARG A 171 15.02 9.00 -13.81
CA ARG A 171 16.36 9.04 -14.42
C ARG A 171 17.08 10.35 -14.19
N LYS A 172 16.37 11.47 -14.27
CA LYS A 172 16.93 12.79 -13.98
C LYS A 172 17.39 12.89 -12.52
N SER A 173 16.53 12.52 -11.57
CA SER A 173 16.85 12.51 -10.13
C SER A 173 18.01 11.57 -9.76
N ALA A 174 18.24 10.50 -10.52
CA ALA A 174 19.36 9.60 -10.30
C ALA A 174 20.70 10.14 -10.84
N ARG A 175 20.67 11.07 -11.80
CA ARG A 175 21.87 11.70 -12.38
C ARG A 175 22.34 12.93 -11.59
N ASP A 176 21.43 13.55 -10.83
CA ASP A 176 21.69 14.76 -10.05
C ASP A 176 22.26 14.46 -8.65
N LYS A 177 22.59 13.19 -8.36
CA LYS A 177 23.31 12.70 -7.16
C LYS A 177 24.72 12.29 -7.49
#